data_4847ade8cd90673f547a5ebbe4f3fa54
#
_entry.id   4847ade8cd90673f547a5ebbe4f3fa54
#
_cell.length_a   1.000
_cell.length_b   1.000
_cell.length_c   1.000
_cell.angle_alpha   90.00
_cell.angle_beta   90.00
_cell.angle_gamma   90.00
#
_symmetry.space_group_name_H-M   'P 1'
#
loop_
_entity.id
_entity.type
_entity.pdbx_description
1 polymer ?
#
loop_
_entity_poly.entity_id
_entity_poly.type
_entity_poly.pdbx_seq_one_letter_code
_entity_poly.pdbx_strand_id
1 'polypeptide(L)'
;YKESLKDAVAINKEDTINILAECLLNIFSNLGYGSKSTANLIIAFEYAGIHEEVLSMYKTGFEQIEYRLPDENDFKWKNIKDKDINNMSHDAIAIVMLLCRLKNLDSYIQQEVIFAINYLINFDESLLVEPLKWFFKNCHYFPQLSLSALLEVLSLYAENKHDFLKNIIEDITSISTSENRYIQ
;
A
#
# COMPACT_ATOMS: atom_id res chain seq x y z
N TYR A 1 0.18 -26.92 -15.44
CA TYR A 1 -0.71 -25.75 -15.41
C TYR A 1 -0.91 -25.14 -16.80
N LYS A 2 0.19 -24.78 -17.51
CA LYS A 2 0.11 -24.19 -18.86
C LYS A 2 -0.42 -25.16 -19.91
N GLU A 3 0.06 -26.41 -19.87
CA GLU A 3 -0.41 -27.51 -20.74
C GLU A 3 -1.89 -27.79 -20.53
N SER A 4 -2.34 -27.90 -19.26
CA SER A 4 -3.75 -28.13 -18.96
C SER A 4 -4.68 -27.03 -19.47
N LEU A 5 -4.23 -25.77 -19.47
CA LEU A 5 -4.99 -24.66 -20.03
C LEU A 5 -5.06 -24.75 -21.56
N LYS A 6 -3.95 -25.09 -22.22
CA LYS A 6 -3.90 -25.29 -23.66
C LYS A 6 -4.83 -26.41 -24.10
N ASP A 7 -4.85 -27.52 -23.35
CA ASP A 7 -5.75 -28.63 -23.59
C ASP A 7 -7.22 -28.25 -23.42
N ALA A 8 -7.53 -27.49 -22.36
CA ALA A 8 -8.89 -26.98 -22.13
C ALA A 8 -9.36 -26.07 -23.27
N VAL A 9 -8.52 -25.16 -23.75
CA VAL A 9 -8.81 -24.29 -24.89
C VAL A 9 -9.02 -25.12 -26.18
N ALA A 10 -8.23 -26.18 -26.38
CA ALA A 10 -8.38 -27.06 -27.53
C ALA A 10 -9.68 -27.88 -27.50
N ILE A 11 -10.17 -28.22 -26.31
CA ILE A 11 -11.45 -28.97 -26.12
C ILE A 11 -12.65 -28.05 -26.33
N ASN A 12 -12.69 -26.93 -25.63
CA ASN A 12 -13.77 -25.95 -25.76
C ASN A 12 -13.26 -24.54 -25.42
N LYS A 13 -12.94 -23.78 -26.45
CA LYS A 13 -12.37 -22.44 -26.32
C LYS A 13 -13.33 -21.48 -25.62
N GLU A 14 -14.63 -21.49 -25.98
CA GLU A 14 -15.62 -20.55 -25.49
C GLU A 14 -15.90 -20.73 -23.99
N ASP A 15 -16.14 -21.95 -23.56
CA ASP A 15 -16.36 -22.26 -22.12
C ASP A 15 -15.12 -21.96 -21.30
N THR A 16 -13.93 -22.27 -21.84
CA THR A 16 -12.66 -21.98 -21.15
C THR A 16 -12.49 -20.47 -20.95
N ILE A 17 -12.78 -19.66 -21.99
CA ILE A 17 -12.73 -18.21 -21.91
C ILE A 17 -13.71 -17.66 -20.89
N ASN A 18 -14.94 -18.15 -20.83
CA ASN A 18 -15.94 -17.72 -19.88
C ASN A 18 -15.53 -18.00 -18.42
N ILE A 19 -15.02 -19.20 -18.14
CA ILE A 19 -14.50 -19.55 -16.82
C ILE A 19 -13.32 -18.65 -16.41
N LEU A 20 -12.42 -18.38 -17.37
CA LEU A 20 -11.26 -17.51 -17.13
C LEU A 20 -11.70 -16.06 -16.87
N ALA A 21 -12.71 -15.58 -17.57
CA ALA A 21 -13.27 -14.24 -17.33
C ALA A 21 -13.83 -14.10 -15.91
N GLU A 22 -14.57 -15.10 -15.43
CA GLU A 22 -15.06 -15.11 -14.06
C GLU A 22 -13.91 -15.15 -13.03
N CYS A 23 -12.86 -15.95 -13.29
CA CYS A 23 -11.68 -16.02 -12.43
C CYS A 23 -10.95 -14.67 -12.39
N LEU A 24 -10.78 -14.00 -13.54
CA LEU A 24 -10.13 -12.69 -13.62
C LEU A 24 -10.95 -11.60 -12.90
N LEU A 25 -12.26 -11.58 -13.07
CA LEU A 25 -13.14 -10.63 -12.37
C LEU A 25 -13.05 -10.83 -10.84
N ASN A 26 -12.98 -12.08 -10.38
CA ASN A 26 -12.78 -12.37 -8.96
C ASN A 26 -11.39 -11.92 -8.45
N ILE A 27 -10.34 -12.06 -9.25
CA ILE A 27 -9.00 -11.58 -8.91
C ILE A 27 -8.97 -10.05 -8.84
N PHE A 28 -9.59 -9.37 -9.81
CA PHE A 28 -9.69 -7.91 -9.81
C PHE A 28 -10.57 -7.35 -8.67
N SER A 29 -11.57 -8.10 -8.23
CA SER A 29 -12.42 -7.68 -7.10
C SER A 29 -11.71 -7.83 -5.75
N ASN A 30 -10.73 -8.72 -5.64
CA ASN A 30 -9.92 -8.96 -4.45
C ASN A 30 -8.57 -8.25 -4.58
N LEU A 31 -8.51 -7.00 -4.13
CA LEU A 31 -7.31 -6.14 -4.15
C LEU A 31 -6.07 -6.72 -3.43
N GLY A 32 -6.20 -7.85 -2.74
CA GLY A 32 -5.12 -8.52 -2.02
C GLY A 32 -4.39 -9.62 -2.79
N TYR A 33 -4.87 -10.05 -3.96
CA TYR A 33 -4.18 -11.07 -4.75
C TYR A 33 -3.17 -10.43 -5.71
N GLY A 34 -1.93 -10.45 -5.26
CA GLY A 34 -0.82 -9.71 -5.80
C GLY A 34 -0.49 -9.93 -7.28
N SER A 35 0.22 -8.98 -7.81
CA SER A 35 0.76 -8.85 -9.18
C SER A 35 1.44 -10.11 -9.75
N LYS A 36 1.98 -11.00 -8.90
CA LYS A 36 2.63 -12.25 -9.33
C LYS A 36 1.65 -13.27 -9.91
N SER A 37 0.45 -13.40 -9.34
CA SER A 37 -0.57 -14.32 -9.84
C SER A 37 -1.10 -13.87 -11.19
N THR A 38 -1.27 -12.56 -11.37
CA THR A 38 -1.73 -11.95 -12.61
C THR A 38 -0.71 -12.14 -13.74
N ALA A 39 0.58 -11.89 -13.48
CA ALA A 39 1.64 -12.07 -14.47
C ALA A 39 1.74 -13.55 -14.92
N ASN A 40 1.63 -14.50 -14.00
CA ASN A 40 1.65 -15.92 -14.33
C ASN A 40 0.43 -16.36 -15.17
N LEU A 41 -0.72 -15.75 -14.95
CA LEU A 41 -1.92 -15.97 -15.74
C LEU A 41 -1.75 -15.43 -17.16
N ILE A 42 -1.25 -14.21 -17.34
CA ILE A 42 -0.99 -13.63 -18.67
C ILE A 42 -0.08 -14.58 -19.48
N ILE A 43 1.02 -15.03 -18.89
CA ILE A 43 1.96 -15.95 -19.55
C ILE A 43 1.28 -17.28 -19.93
N ALA A 44 0.37 -17.76 -19.08
CA ALA A 44 -0.38 -19.00 -19.38
C ALA A 44 -1.37 -18.80 -20.54
N PHE A 45 -2.00 -17.64 -20.63
CA PHE A 45 -2.93 -17.27 -21.68
C PHE A 45 -2.26 -17.09 -23.03
N GLU A 46 -1.09 -16.43 -23.05
CA GLU A 46 -0.27 -16.33 -24.25
C GLU A 46 0.13 -17.71 -24.78
N TYR A 47 0.57 -18.59 -23.87
CA TYR A 47 0.93 -19.94 -24.21
C TYR A 47 -0.26 -20.76 -24.77
N ALA A 48 -1.47 -20.51 -24.30
CA ALA A 48 -2.69 -21.16 -24.75
C ALA A 48 -3.26 -20.56 -26.06
N GLY A 49 -2.68 -19.45 -26.56
CA GLY A 49 -3.09 -18.82 -27.82
C GLY A 49 -4.41 -18.03 -27.73
N ILE A 50 -4.78 -17.55 -26.55
CA ILE A 50 -5.99 -16.75 -26.29
C ILE A 50 -5.64 -15.31 -25.85
N HIS A 51 -4.57 -14.78 -26.39
CA HIS A 51 -4.04 -13.46 -26.01
C HIS A 51 -5.05 -12.32 -26.24
N GLU A 52 -5.70 -12.29 -27.41
CA GLU A 52 -6.64 -11.22 -27.77
C GLU A 52 -7.89 -11.22 -26.86
N GLU A 53 -8.42 -12.38 -26.58
CA GLU A 53 -9.58 -12.55 -25.71
C GLU A 53 -9.25 -12.09 -24.28
N VAL A 54 -8.06 -12.45 -23.80
CA VAL A 54 -7.59 -12.06 -22.48
C VAL A 54 -7.34 -10.56 -22.41
N LEU A 55 -6.76 -9.95 -23.45
CA LEU A 55 -6.58 -8.51 -23.52
C LEU A 55 -7.92 -7.77 -23.41
N SER A 56 -8.95 -8.27 -24.10
CA SER A 56 -10.30 -7.74 -24.02
C SER A 56 -10.89 -7.85 -22.60
N MET A 57 -10.70 -8.99 -21.92
CA MET A 57 -11.14 -9.19 -20.53
C MET A 57 -10.44 -8.24 -19.57
N TYR A 58 -9.13 -8.04 -19.72
CA TYR A 58 -8.37 -7.08 -18.93
C TYR A 58 -8.88 -5.66 -19.12
N LYS A 59 -9.18 -5.27 -20.34
CA LYS A 59 -9.71 -3.96 -20.65
C LYS A 59 -11.06 -3.73 -19.97
N THR A 60 -11.98 -4.69 -20.07
CA THR A 60 -13.27 -4.65 -19.40
C THR A 60 -13.13 -4.66 -17.88
N GLY A 61 -12.23 -5.49 -17.34
CA GLY A 61 -11.95 -5.53 -15.90
C GLY A 61 -11.33 -4.23 -15.39
N PHE A 62 -10.45 -3.61 -16.17
CA PHE A 62 -9.85 -2.32 -15.84
C PHE A 62 -10.90 -1.21 -15.83
N GLU A 63 -11.77 -1.14 -16.83
CA GLU A 63 -12.88 -0.18 -16.88
C GLU A 63 -13.82 -0.31 -15.68
N GLN A 64 -14.06 -1.54 -15.19
CA GLN A 64 -14.86 -1.76 -13.98
C GLN A 64 -14.18 -1.34 -12.69
N ILE A 65 -12.84 -1.37 -12.65
CA ILE A 65 -12.07 -0.94 -11.49
C ILE A 65 -11.86 0.57 -11.52
N GLU A 66 -11.65 1.15 -12.70
CA GLU A 66 -11.34 2.56 -12.89
C GLU A 66 -12.37 3.46 -12.22
N TYR A 67 -13.66 3.14 -12.32
CA TYR A 67 -14.71 3.92 -11.66
C TYR A 67 -14.70 3.80 -10.12
N ARG A 68 -14.02 2.78 -9.57
CA ARG A 68 -13.86 2.60 -8.11
C ARG A 68 -12.57 3.23 -7.60
N LEU A 69 -11.65 3.55 -8.49
CA LEU A 69 -10.45 4.27 -8.10
C LEU A 69 -10.85 5.70 -7.78
N PRO A 70 -10.35 6.26 -6.66
CA PRO A 70 -10.55 7.67 -6.37
C PRO A 70 -10.05 8.49 -7.56
N ASP A 71 -10.78 9.53 -7.95
CA ASP A 71 -10.34 10.49 -8.97
C ASP A 71 -8.98 11.07 -8.55
N GLU A 72 -8.11 11.37 -9.52
CA GLU A 72 -6.84 12.07 -9.26
C GLU A 72 -7.04 13.35 -8.44
N ASN A 73 -8.22 13.97 -8.54
CA ASN A 73 -8.58 15.16 -7.77
C ASN A 73 -8.94 14.87 -6.31
N ASP A 74 -9.34 13.63 -5.99
CA ASP A 74 -9.57 13.17 -4.62
C ASP A 74 -8.25 12.95 -3.87
N PHE A 75 -7.15 12.76 -4.58
CA PHE A 75 -5.82 12.76 -4.01
C PHE A 75 -5.32 14.20 -3.89
N LYS A 76 -5.38 14.75 -2.70
CA LYS A 76 -4.76 16.05 -2.38
C LYS A 76 -3.23 16.04 -2.44
N TRP A 77 -2.63 15.08 -3.16
CA TRP A 77 -1.19 14.94 -3.33
C TRP A 77 -0.51 16.15 -3.95
N LYS A 78 -1.24 16.86 -4.81
CA LYS A 78 -0.72 18.08 -5.48
C LYS A 78 -0.37 19.21 -4.50
N ASN A 79 -0.73 19.06 -3.22
CA ASN A 79 -0.53 20.08 -2.20
C ASN A 79 0.52 19.73 -1.13
N ILE A 80 1.14 18.54 -1.17
CA ILE A 80 2.37 18.30 -0.42
C ILE A 80 3.45 19.14 -1.10
N LYS A 81 3.55 20.39 -0.67
CA LYS A 81 4.64 21.27 -1.11
C LYS A 81 5.89 20.79 -0.40
N ASP A 82 6.78 20.23 -1.17
CA ASP A 82 8.03 19.57 -0.81
C ASP A 82 9.06 20.41 -0.03
N LYS A 83 8.67 21.55 0.53
CA LYS A 83 9.59 22.41 1.28
C LYS A 83 10.24 21.69 2.45
N ASP A 84 9.52 20.78 3.08
CA ASP A 84 10.02 20.06 4.25
C ASP A 84 10.94 18.90 3.87
N ILE A 85 10.77 18.31 2.67
CA ILE A 85 11.60 17.19 2.19
C ILE A 85 12.94 17.69 1.65
N ASN A 86 12.99 18.85 1.01
CA ASN A 86 14.20 19.39 0.38
C ASN A 86 15.37 19.64 1.35
N ASN A 87 15.10 19.73 2.64
CA ASN A 87 16.10 19.96 3.67
C ASN A 87 16.45 18.68 4.47
N MET A 88 15.81 17.54 4.17
CA MET A 88 16.06 16.29 4.85
C MET A 88 17.35 15.61 4.36
N SER A 89 18.00 14.87 5.23
CA SER A 89 19.10 13.98 4.85
C SER A 89 18.59 12.86 3.92
N HIS A 90 19.52 12.23 3.17
CA HIS A 90 19.16 11.09 2.32
C HIS A 90 18.54 9.94 3.10
N ASP A 91 19.03 9.68 4.32
CA ASP A 91 18.49 8.63 5.20
C ASP A 91 17.06 8.99 5.66
N ALA A 92 16.83 10.24 6.02
CA ALA A 92 15.49 10.71 6.38
C ALA A 92 14.51 10.58 5.20
N ILE A 93 14.94 10.92 3.97
CA ILE A 93 14.11 10.74 2.76
C ILE A 93 13.80 9.26 2.53
N ALA A 94 14.78 8.37 2.68
CA ALA A 94 14.56 6.93 2.53
C ALA A 94 13.52 6.40 3.54
N ILE A 95 13.57 6.88 4.78
CA ILE A 95 12.59 6.52 5.82
C ILE A 95 11.21 7.12 5.52
N VAL A 96 11.13 8.35 5.00
CA VAL A 96 9.86 8.93 4.52
C VAL A 96 9.26 8.06 3.41
N MET A 97 10.07 7.61 2.44
CA MET A 97 9.60 6.69 1.40
C MET A 97 9.09 5.37 1.98
N LEU A 98 9.75 4.85 3.01
CA LEU A 98 9.28 3.67 3.74
C LEU A 98 7.92 3.94 4.41
N LEU A 99 7.77 5.06 5.13
CA LEU A 99 6.51 5.47 5.77
C LEU A 99 5.38 5.66 4.75
N CYS A 100 5.68 6.17 3.55
CA CYS A 100 4.69 6.29 2.47
C CYS A 100 4.05 4.95 2.09
N ARG A 101 4.73 3.82 2.29
CA ARG A 101 4.16 2.49 2.06
C ARG A 101 3.03 2.14 3.03
N LEU A 102 2.91 2.81 4.18
CA LEU A 102 1.78 2.68 5.10
C LEU A 102 0.45 3.09 4.48
N LYS A 103 0.47 3.78 3.34
CA LYS A 103 -0.72 4.10 2.57
C LYS A 103 -1.30 2.87 1.84
N ASN A 104 -0.50 1.84 1.62
CA ASN A 104 -0.98 0.62 1.01
C ASN A 104 -2.04 -0.03 1.92
N LEU A 105 -3.14 -0.51 1.32
CA LEU A 105 -4.21 -1.20 2.05
C LEU A 105 -3.86 -2.66 2.36
N ASP A 106 -2.77 -3.20 1.78
CA ASP A 106 -2.26 -4.52 2.09
C ASP A 106 -1.66 -4.54 3.50
N SER A 107 -2.28 -5.30 4.39
CA SER A 107 -1.87 -5.44 5.78
C SER A 107 -0.45 -6.02 5.93
N TYR A 108 -0.03 -6.87 4.99
CA TYR A 108 1.33 -7.44 5.00
C TYR A 108 2.39 -6.35 4.77
N ILE A 109 2.16 -5.47 3.79
CA ILE A 109 3.05 -4.34 3.51
C ILE A 109 3.10 -3.37 4.70
N GLN A 110 1.94 -3.10 5.32
CA GLN A 110 1.89 -2.26 6.52
C GLN A 110 2.69 -2.87 7.66
N GLN A 111 2.55 -4.17 7.92
CA GLN A 111 3.32 -4.88 8.95
C GLN A 111 4.82 -4.82 8.69
N GLU A 112 5.28 -5.04 7.44
CA GLU A 112 6.70 -4.89 7.08
C GLU A 112 7.24 -3.51 7.44
N VAL A 113 6.49 -2.45 7.14
CA VAL A 113 6.89 -1.07 7.48
C VAL A 113 6.95 -0.89 8.99
N ILE A 114 5.94 -1.34 9.72
CA ILE A 114 5.90 -1.25 11.19
C ILE A 114 7.08 -2.00 11.81
N PHE A 115 7.42 -3.20 11.34
CA PHE A 115 8.61 -3.93 11.78
C PHE A 115 9.90 -3.20 11.49
N ALA A 116 10.02 -2.58 10.31
CA ALA A 116 11.20 -1.80 9.97
C ALA A 116 11.35 -0.56 10.86
N ILE A 117 10.26 0.15 11.16
CA ILE A 117 10.28 1.28 12.10
C ILE A 117 10.66 0.81 13.51
N ASN A 118 10.08 -0.29 13.99
CA ASN A 118 10.42 -0.89 15.28
C ASN A 118 11.92 -1.25 15.35
N TYR A 119 12.48 -1.80 14.28
CA TYR A 119 13.92 -2.08 14.19
C TYR A 119 14.75 -0.80 14.28
N LEU A 120 14.38 0.24 13.53
CA LEU A 120 15.10 1.52 13.51
C LEU A 120 15.07 2.23 14.89
N ILE A 121 13.97 2.15 15.64
CA ILE A 121 13.90 2.69 17.01
C ILE A 121 14.97 2.04 17.92
N ASN A 122 15.22 0.74 17.74
CA ASN A 122 16.22 0.03 18.54
C ASN A 122 17.64 0.22 18.02
N PHE A 123 17.83 0.47 16.73
CA PHE A 123 19.12 0.64 16.09
C PHE A 123 19.67 2.06 16.26
N ASP A 124 18.90 3.05 15.81
CA ASP A 124 19.23 4.48 15.93
C ASP A 124 17.94 5.32 15.77
N GLU A 125 17.30 5.64 16.88
CA GLU A 125 16.08 6.41 16.91
C GLU A 125 16.23 7.84 16.37
N SER A 126 17.45 8.37 16.35
CA SER A 126 17.69 9.74 15.87
C SER A 126 17.34 9.90 14.38
N LEU A 127 17.47 8.83 13.61
CA LEU A 127 17.11 8.78 12.18
C LEU A 127 15.62 8.94 11.93
N LEU A 128 14.78 8.66 12.93
CA LEU A 128 13.33 8.66 12.81
C LEU A 128 12.69 10.01 13.16
N VAL A 129 13.38 10.91 13.84
CA VAL A 129 12.77 12.16 14.35
C VAL A 129 12.18 13.00 13.22
N GLU A 130 12.96 13.35 12.21
CA GLU A 130 12.49 14.15 11.07
C GLU A 130 11.42 13.42 10.22
N PRO A 131 11.61 12.15 9.83
CA PRO A 131 10.61 11.39 9.09
C PRO A 131 9.28 11.26 9.82
N LEU A 132 9.28 11.01 11.13
CA LEU A 132 8.06 10.91 11.91
C LEU A 132 7.35 12.26 12.07
N LYS A 133 8.08 13.35 12.26
CA LYS A 133 7.50 14.70 12.23
C LYS A 133 6.81 14.98 10.90
N TRP A 134 7.46 14.64 9.81
CA TRP A 134 6.86 14.76 8.49
C TRP A 134 5.60 13.89 8.35
N PHE A 135 5.66 12.63 8.80
CA PHE A 135 4.54 11.70 8.74
C PHE A 135 3.34 12.23 9.54
N PHE A 136 3.54 12.68 10.77
CA PHE A 136 2.45 13.17 11.63
C PHE A 136 1.82 14.46 11.08
N LYS A 137 2.58 15.37 10.53
CA LYS A 137 2.05 16.55 9.81
C LYS A 137 1.18 16.18 8.60
N ASN A 138 1.46 15.04 7.98
CA ASN A 138 0.78 14.57 6.78
C ASN A 138 -0.13 13.36 7.04
N CYS A 139 -0.41 13.02 8.30
CA CYS A 139 -1.13 11.79 8.69
C CYS A 139 -2.54 11.69 8.10
N HIS A 140 -3.19 12.82 7.78
CA HIS A 140 -4.51 12.87 7.16
C HIS A 140 -4.55 12.28 5.73
N TYR A 141 -3.39 12.03 5.11
CA TYR A 141 -3.29 11.33 3.83
C TYR A 141 -3.15 9.81 3.98
N PHE A 142 -3.05 9.30 5.20
CA PHE A 142 -2.82 7.90 5.49
C PHE A 142 -4.07 7.23 6.09
N PRO A 143 -4.24 5.90 5.90
CA PRO A 143 -5.29 5.16 6.57
C PRO A 143 -5.18 5.29 8.10
N GLN A 144 -6.30 5.45 8.77
CA GLN A 144 -6.34 5.57 10.24
C GLN A 144 -5.74 4.36 10.94
N LEU A 145 -5.95 3.15 10.37
CA LEU A 145 -5.39 1.91 10.90
C LEU A 145 -3.85 1.93 10.93
N SER A 146 -3.23 2.47 9.88
CA SER A 146 -1.76 2.59 9.80
C SER A 146 -1.23 3.58 10.83
N LEU A 147 -1.94 4.69 11.04
CA LEU A 147 -1.61 5.67 12.07
C LEU A 147 -1.72 5.05 13.47
N SER A 148 -2.81 4.34 13.76
CA SER A 148 -3.00 3.65 15.04
C SER A 148 -1.91 2.61 15.31
N ALA A 149 -1.54 1.80 14.30
CA ALA A 149 -0.48 0.81 14.43
C ALA A 149 0.88 1.45 14.70
N LEU A 150 1.19 2.57 14.06
CA LEU A 150 2.43 3.31 14.31
C LEU A 150 2.45 3.90 15.74
N LEU A 151 1.35 4.50 16.18
CA LEU A 151 1.23 5.05 17.55
C LEU A 151 1.34 3.95 18.60
N GLU A 152 0.77 2.76 18.35
CA GLU A 152 0.91 1.60 19.22
C GLU A 152 2.37 1.20 19.38
N VAL A 153 3.13 1.10 18.29
CA VAL A 153 4.57 0.80 18.37
C VAL A 153 5.32 1.87 19.14
N LEU A 154 5.07 3.15 18.88
CA LEU A 154 5.74 4.24 19.61
C LEU A 154 5.40 4.21 21.11
N SER A 155 4.19 3.82 21.49
CA SER A 155 3.77 3.71 22.88
C SER A 155 4.57 2.66 23.68
N LEU A 156 5.04 1.58 23.01
CA LEU A 156 5.89 0.56 23.63
C LEU A 156 7.24 1.12 24.11
N TYR A 157 7.66 2.23 23.54
CA TYR A 157 8.95 2.88 23.86
C TYR A 157 8.81 4.09 24.80
N ALA A 158 7.58 4.38 25.27
CA ALA A 158 7.30 5.58 26.08
C ALA A 158 8.16 5.66 27.34
N GLU A 159 8.47 4.52 27.97
CA GLU A 159 9.28 4.47 29.19
C GLU A 159 10.79 4.49 28.90
N ASN A 160 11.23 3.82 27.83
CA ASN A 160 12.65 3.55 27.58
C ASN A 160 13.31 4.54 26.62
N LYS A 161 12.54 5.26 25.81
CA LYS A 161 13.00 6.20 24.78
C LYS A 161 12.34 7.57 24.94
N HIS A 162 12.24 8.03 26.18
CA HIS A 162 11.55 9.27 26.53
C HIS A 162 12.09 10.48 25.78
N ASP A 163 13.39 10.64 25.65
CA ASP A 163 14.00 11.80 24.97
C ASP A 163 13.72 11.80 23.46
N PHE A 164 13.69 10.62 22.84
CA PHE A 164 13.29 10.48 21.44
C PHE A 164 11.82 10.90 21.25
N LEU A 165 10.91 10.36 22.06
CA LEU A 165 9.49 10.66 21.95
C LEU A 165 9.18 12.12 22.27
N LYS A 166 9.90 12.75 23.18
CA LYS A 166 9.78 14.17 23.50
C LYS A 166 9.99 15.05 22.25
N ASN A 167 10.86 14.64 21.32
CA ASN A 167 11.12 15.39 20.11
C ASN A 167 9.96 15.38 19.11
N ILE A 168 9.02 14.42 19.22
CA ILE A 168 7.88 14.23 18.30
C ILE A 168 6.52 14.41 18.98
N ILE A 169 6.50 14.62 20.31
CA ILE A 169 5.26 14.65 21.10
C ILE A 169 4.30 15.76 20.68
N GLU A 170 4.82 16.92 20.30
CA GLU A 170 4.00 18.05 19.84
C GLU A 170 3.25 17.70 18.55
N ASP A 171 3.92 17.01 17.63
CA ASP A 171 3.32 16.57 16.37
C ASP A 171 2.27 15.47 16.61
N ILE A 172 2.50 14.55 17.55
CA ILE A 172 1.54 13.53 17.98
C ILE A 172 0.31 14.16 18.64
N THR A 173 0.52 15.11 19.56
CA THR A 173 -0.59 15.76 20.28
C THR A 173 -1.47 16.58 19.35
N SER A 174 -0.92 17.13 18.27
CA SER A 174 -1.70 17.85 17.27
C SER A 174 -2.75 16.95 16.58
N ILE A 175 -2.49 15.63 16.53
CA ILE A 175 -3.40 14.64 15.95
C ILE A 175 -4.51 14.25 16.94
N SER A 176 -4.22 14.21 18.24
CA SER A 176 -5.18 13.84 19.28
C SER A 176 -6.37 14.79 19.38
N THR A 177 -6.22 16.01 18.86
CA THR A 177 -7.32 16.98 18.74
C THR A 177 -8.19 16.74 17.50
N SER A 178 -7.84 15.78 16.66
CA SER A 178 -8.66 15.40 15.51
C SER A 178 -9.94 14.69 15.96
N GLU A 179 -11.03 14.81 15.19
CA GLU A 179 -12.32 14.16 15.46
C GLU A 179 -12.26 12.62 15.36
N ASN A 180 -11.07 12.05 15.25
CA ASN A 180 -10.87 10.63 15.05
C ASN A 180 -10.94 9.87 16.38
N ARG A 181 -12.04 9.13 16.60
CA ARG A 181 -12.30 8.35 17.83
C ARG A 181 -11.28 7.24 18.13
N TYR A 182 -10.45 6.84 17.16
CA TYR A 182 -9.43 5.80 17.35
C TYR A 182 -8.10 6.35 17.85
N ILE A 183 -7.95 7.68 17.92
CA ILE A 183 -6.71 8.37 18.31
C ILE A 183 -6.88 9.06 19.69
N GLN A 184 -8.11 9.20 20.15
CA GLN A 184 -8.43 9.71 21.49
C GLN A 184 -8.31 8.60 22.53
#